data_2e4339f9884aee23d9fdd372546d09e7
#
_entry.id   2e4339f9884aee23d9fdd372546d09e7
#
_cell.length_a   1.000
_cell.length_b   1.000
_cell.length_c   1.000
_cell.angle_alpha   90.00
_cell.angle_beta   90.00
_cell.angle_gamma   90.00
#
_symmetry.space_group_name_H-M   'P 1'
#
loop_
_entity.id
_entity.type
_entity.pdbx_description
1 polymer ?
#
loop_
_entity_poly.entity_id
_entity_poly.type
_entity_poly.pdbx_seq_one_letter_code
_entity_poly.pdbx_strand_id
1 'polypeptide(L)'
;HSSTPAAIDDTKKRLERIDAEIAALEREVASGALHDERLAELRSEREQDLKDLAEDEARYDKERALVTEIVGLRAEIDAARVSSAAAAQAEKAQQARETLATRVAELHALQGGQPMVPLQVDGHVVAEIVASWTGIPLGRMVKDEIQTVLNLQPLLSARVIGQDHALDAIAQRVRTATANLEDPNK
;
A
#
# COMPACT_ATOMS: atom_id res chain seq x y z
N HIS A 1 7.96 9.33 12.77
CA HIS A 1 8.98 8.27 12.70
C HIS A 1 8.48 7.20 11.74
N SER A 2 8.98 7.20 10.50
CA SER A 2 8.77 6.12 9.56
C SER A 2 9.71 4.98 9.99
N SER A 3 9.15 3.96 10.64
CA SER A 3 9.90 2.74 10.95
C SER A 3 10.14 1.96 9.65
N THR A 4 11.31 1.36 9.50
CA THR A 4 11.61 0.46 8.39
C THR A 4 10.57 -0.68 8.36
N PRO A 5 10.06 -1.07 7.19
CA PRO A 5 9.14 -2.21 7.07
C PRO A 5 9.73 -3.49 7.65
N ALA A 6 8.90 -4.27 8.34
CA ALA A 6 9.33 -5.51 8.99
C ALA A 6 10.01 -6.48 8.01
N ALA A 7 9.50 -6.58 6.77
CA ALA A 7 10.08 -7.44 5.74
C ALA A 7 11.55 -7.10 5.44
N ILE A 8 11.88 -5.81 5.30
CA ILE A 8 13.25 -5.33 5.08
C ILE A 8 14.13 -5.63 6.30
N ASP A 9 13.64 -5.35 7.50
CA ASP A 9 14.37 -5.58 8.75
C ASP A 9 14.63 -7.08 8.98
N ASP A 10 13.66 -7.92 8.71
CA ASP A 10 13.78 -9.39 8.84
C ASP A 10 14.79 -9.96 7.83
N THR A 11 14.79 -9.48 6.59
CA THR A 11 15.78 -9.90 5.58
C THR A 11 17.19 -9.46 5.97
N LYS A 12 17.38 -8.25 6.50
CA LYS A 12 18.68 -7.78 7.02
C LYS A 12 19.19 -8.66 8.16
N LYS A 13 18.34 -8.98 9.13
CA LYS A 13 18.69 -9.88 10.25
C LYS A 13 19.02 -11.29 9.77
N ARG A 14 18.33 -11.78 8.73
CA ARG A 14 18.64 -13.08 8.13
C ARG A 14 20.01 -13.07 7.45
N LEU A 15 20.33 -12.03 6.69
CA LEU A 15 21.64 -11.82 6.09
C LEU A 15 22.76 -11.78 7.13
N GLU A 16 22.58 -11.06 8.24
CA GLU A 16 23.56 -11.02 9.32
C GLU A 16 23.82 -12.42 9.92
N ARG A 17 22.78 -13.25 10.07
CA ARG A 17 22.93 -14.62 10.54
C ARG A 17 23.66 -15.50 9.54
N ILE A 18 23.35 -15.39 8.25
CA ILE A 18 24.01 -16.11 7.18
C ILE A 18 25.49 -15.73 7.13
N ASP A 19 25.81 -14.44 7.19
CA ASP A 19 27.20 -13.95 7.19
C ASP A 19 27.99 -14.47 8.40
N ALA A 20 27.38 -14.51 9.57
CA ALA A 20 28.01 -15.05 10.78
C ALA A 20 28.27 -16.57 10.66
N GLU A 21 27.32 -17.32 10.08
CA GLU A 21 27.46 -18.77 9.84
C GLU A 21 28.57 -19.06 8.81
N ILE A 22 28.58 -18.33 7.69
CA ILE A 22 29.64 -18.43 6.69
C ILE A 22 31.01 -18.19 7.32
N ALA A 23 31.18 -17.12 8.08
CA ALA A 23 32.42 -16.78 8.74
C ALA A 23 32.86 -17.83 9.77
N ALA A 24 31.94 -18.50 10.45
CA ALA A 24 32.20 -19.60 11.36
C ALA A 24 32.72 -20.85 10.61
N LEU A 25 31.99 -21.26 9.57
CA LEU A 25 32.33 -22.43 8.75
C LEU A 25 33.66 -22.24 7.99
N GLU A 26 33.94 -21.05 7.48
CA GLU A 26 35.22 -20.73 6.84
C GLU A 26 36.41 -20.87 7.80
N ARG A 27 36.24 -20.51 9.08
CA ARG A 27 37.26 -20.74 10.12
C ARG A 27 37.46 -22.23 10.40
N GLU A 28 36.40 -23.03 10.40
CA GLU A 28 36.49 -24.48 10.57
C GLU A 28 37.14 -25.14 9.38
N VAL A 29 36.84 -24.72 8.13
CA VAL A 29 37.51 -25.19 6.93
C VAL A 29 39.01 -24.89 6.98
N ALA A 30 39.39 -23.70 7.45
CA ALA A 30 40.80 -23.33 7.65
C ALA A 30 41.52 -24.26 8.66
N SER A 31 40.76 -24.91 9.54
CA SER A 31 41.25 -25.91 10.52
C SER A 31 41.17 -27.37 10.00
N GLY A 32 40.75 -27.58 8.73
CA GLY A 32 40.69 -28.89 8.08
C GLY A 32 39.29 -29.55 8.05
N ALA A 33 38.23 -28.87 8.45
CA ALA A 33 36.87 -29.37 8.31
C ALA A 33 36.37 -29.27 6.84
N LEU A 34 35.37 -30.10 6.49
CA LEU A 34 34.76 -30.12 5.17
C LEU A 34 33.33 -29.57 5.26
N HIS A 35 33.12 -28.34 4.77
CA HIS A 35 31.82 -27.66 4.78
C HIS A 35 31.43 -27.11 3.41
N ASP A 36 31.99 -27.64 2.33
CA ASP A 36 31.86 -27.08 0.96
C ASP A 36 30.39 -26.97 0.52
N GLU A 37 29.58 -28.02 0.75
CA GLU A 37 28.15 -28.00 0.38
C GLU A 37 27.39 -26.95 1.17
N ARG A 38 27.55 -26.90 2.49
CA ARG A 38 26.87 -25.94 3.33
C ARG A 38 27.27 -24.49 3.02
N LEU A 39 28.54 -24.25 2.75
CA LEU A 39 29.02 -22.95 2.32
C LEU A 39 28.44 -22.53 0.96
N ALA A 40 28.31 -23.47 0.03
CA ALA A 40 27.68 -23.20 -1.26
C ALA A 40 26.19 -22.83 -1.12
N GLU A 41 25.45 -23.57 -0.30
CA GLU A 41 24.05 -23.28 0.03
C GLU A 41 23.91 -21.89 0.65
N LEU A 42 24.67 -21.58 1.69
CA LEU A 42 24.59 -20.29 2.39
C LEU A 42 24.95 -19.11 1.47
N ARG A 43 25.93 -19.28 0.59
CA ARG A 43 26.28 -18.24 -0.39
C ARG A 43 25.16 -18.03 -1.40
N SER A 44 24.48 -19.09 -1.82
CA SER A 44 23.31 -19.00 -2.71
C SER A 44 22.12 -18.33 -2.01
N GLU A 45 21.81 -18.71 -0.76
CA GLU A 45 20.78 -18.06 0.05
C GLU A 45 21.07 -16.57 0.25
N ARG A 46 22.34 -16.25 0.58
CA ARG A 46 22.78 -14.85 0.72
C ARG A 46 22.59 -14.04 -0.56
N GLU A 47 22.92 -14.59 -1.70
CA GLU A 47 22.75 -13.91 -2.98
C GLU A 47 21.28 -13.64 -3.28
N GLN A 48 20.41 -14.60 -3.00
CA GLN A 48 18.97 -14.42 -3.18
C GLN A 48 18.41 -13.36 -2.21
N ASP A 49 18.76 -13.44 -0.93
CA ASP A 49 18.33 -12.47 0.08
C ASP A 49 18.82 -11.04 -0.24
N LEU A 50 19.99 -10.88 -0.82
CA LEU A 50 20.49 -9.58 -1.26
C LEU A 50 19.67 -9.01 -2.44
N LYS A 51 19.24 -9.86 -3.37
CA LYS A 51 18.36 -9.44 -4.47
C LYS A 51 16.99 -9.04 -3.94
N ASP A 52 16.40 -9.88 -3.10
CA ASP A 52 15.09 -9.61 -2.49
C ASP A 52 15.12 -8.32 -1.66
N LEU A 53 16.19 -8.10 -0.89
CA LEU A 53 16.39 -6.87 -0.12
C LEU A 53 16.46 -5.64 -1.02
N ALA A 54 17.22 -5.71 -2.12
CA ALA A 54 17.35 -4.59 -3.05
C ALA A 54 16.00 -4.25 -3.73
N GLU A 55 15.21 -5.26 -4.08
CA GLU A 55 13.86 -5.08 -4.64
C GLU A 55 12.90 -4.45 -3.63
N ASP A 56 12.91 -4.94 -2.39
CA ASP A 56 12.08 -4.44 -1.31
C ASP A 56 12.45 -3.01 -0.90
N GLU A 57 13.74 -2.68 -0.81
CA GLU A 57 14.21 -1.32 -0.55
C GLU A 57 13.81 -0.36 -1.69
N ALA A 58 13.97 -0.76 -2.94
CA ALA A 58 13.55 0.05 -4.09
C ALA A 58 12.04 0.27 -4.13
N ARG A 59 11.25 -0.75 -3.77
CA ARG A 59 9.80 -0.64 -3.64
C ARG A 59 9.41 0.30 -2.51
N TYR A 60 10.04 0.16 -1.35
CA TYR A 60 9.80 1.02 -0.19
C TYR A 60 10.08 2.50 -0.49
N ASP A 61 11.20 2.78 -1.17
CA ASP A 61 11.55 4.15 -1.56
C ASP A 61 10.54 4.75 -2.54
N LYS A 62 10.03 3.97 -3.49
CA LYS A 62 8.97 4.39 -4.42
C LYS A 62 7.65 4.67 -3.68
N GLU A 63 7.22 3.76 -2.80
CA GLU A 63 6.02 3.98 -1.98
C GLU A 63 6.14 5.24 -1.13
N ARG A 64 7.29 5.44 -0.50
CA ARG A 64 7.57 6.62 0.32
C ARG A 64 7.54 7.92 -0.48
N ALA A 65 8.09 7.93 -1.69
CA ALA A 65 8.06 9.08 -2.58
C ALA A 65 6.61 9.41 -2.98
N LEU A 66 5.82 8.41 -3.39
CA LEU A 66 4.41 8.59 -3.74
C LEU A 66 3.58 9.10 -2.56
N VAL A 67 3.78 8.55 -1.36
CA VAL A 67 3.09 9.03 -0.16
C VAL A 67 3.45 10.49 0.14
N THR A 68 4.70 10.87 -0.03
CA THR A 68 5.14 12.27 0.17
C THR A 68 4.48 13.21 -0.83
N GLU A 69 4.41 12.84 -2.11
CA GLU A 69 3.71 13.62 -3.14
C GLU A 69 2.21 13.74 -2.83
N ILE A 70 1.56 12.64 -2.46
CA ILE A 70 0.14 12.62 -2.09
C ILE A 70 -0.15 13.57 -0.92
N VAL A 71 0.68 13.54 0.11
CA VAL A 71 0.54 14.44 1.28
C VAL A 71 0.73 15.90 0.86
N GLY A 72 1.69 16.20 -0.02
CA GLY A 72 1.92 17.54 -0.56
C GLY A 72 0.73 18.05 -1.38
N LEU A 73 0.21 17.25 -2.31
CA LEU A 73 -0.96 17.59 -3.13
C LEU A 73 -2.22 17.84 -2.28
N ARG A 74 -2.40 17.05 -1.21
CA ARG A 74 -3.51 17.29 -0.27
C ARG A 74 -3.38 18.62 0.45
N ALA A 75 -2.20 18.96 0.92
CA ALA A 75 -1.95 20.25 1.55
C ALA A 75 -2.24 21.42 0.60
N GLU A 76 -1.89 21.30 -0.68
CA GLU A 76 -2.21 22.31 -1.72
C GLU A 76 -3.71 22.46 -1.95
N ILE A 77 -4.44 21.35 -2.03
CA ILE A 77 -5.90 21.34 -2.19
C ILE A 77 -6.59 21.97 -0.99
N ASP A 78 -6.15 21.65 0.23
CA ASP A 78 -6.70 22.20 1.47
C ASP A 78 -6.42 23.71 1.59
N ALA A 79 -5.22 24.15 1.24
CA ALA A 79 -4.86 25.57 1.20
C ALA A 79 -5.71 26.34 0.18
N ALA A 80 -5.98 25.77 -0.99
CA ALA A 80 -6.85 26.38 -1.98
C ALA A 80 -8.32 26.52 -1.54
N ARG A 81 -8.81 25.61 -0.68
CA ARG A 81 -10.15 25.69 -0.09
C ARG A 81 -10.32 26.83 0.89
N VAL A 82 -9.27 27.13 1.64
CA VAL A 82 -9.28 28.22 2.66
C VAL A 82 -9.14 29.61 2.02
N SER A 83 -8.46 29.68 0.86
CA SER A 83 -8.27 30.92 0.13
C SER A 83 -9.48 31.20 -0.75
N SER A 84 -10.23 32.25 -0.44
CA SER A 84 -11.40 32.71 -1.21
C SER A 84 -11.03 33.41 -2.53
N ALA A 85 -9.83 33.22 -3.06
CA ALA A 85 -9.28 33.95 -4.21
C ALA A 85 -9.42 33.22 -5.54
N ALA A 86 -9.91 33.95 -6.51
CA ALA A 86 -9.78 33.86 -7.98
C ALA A 86 -9.81 32.51 -8.73
N ALA A 87 -10.45 32.51 -9.90
CA ALA A 87 -10.57 31.41 -10.87
C ALA A 87 -9.25 30.63 -11.16
N ALA A 88 -8.09 31.30 -11.14
CA ALA A 88 -6.79 30.67 -11.34
C ALA A 88 -6.38 29.69 -10.22
N GLN A 89 -6.82 29.89 -8.99
CA GLN A 89 -6.59 28.97 -7.87
C GLN A 89 -7.55 27.77 -7.92
N ALA A 90 -8.75 27.94 -8.43
CA ALA A 90 -9.70 26.85 -8.66
C ALA A 90 -9.17 25.88 -9.72
N GLU A 91 -8.57 26.38 -10.78
CA GLU A 91 -7.96 25.57 -11.84
C GLU A 91 -6.75 24.77 -11.32
N LYS A 92 -5.85 25.41 -10.55
CA LYS A 92 -4.74 24.71 -9.89
C LYS A 92 -5.21 23.63 -8.93
N ALA A 93 -6.25 23.91 -8.14
CA ALA A 93 -6.82 22.93 -7.23
C ALA A 93 -7.45 21.75 -7.99
N GLN A 94 -8.04 21.99 -9.16
CA GLN A 94 -8.59 20.93 -9.98
C GLN A 94 -7.47 20.04 -10.57
N GLN A 95 -6.40 20.65 -11.10
CA GLN A 95 -5.21 19.92 -11.58
C GLN A 95 -4.56 19.10 -10.44
N ALA A 96 -4.46 19.66 -9.24
CA ALA A 96 -3.93 18.96 -8.09
C ALA A 96 -4.80 17.73 -7.69
N ARG A 97 -6.13 17.82 -7.80
CA ARG A 97 -7.04 16.69 -7.56
C ARG A 97 -6.87 15.57 -8.57
N GLU A 98 -6.74 15.90 -9.85
CA GLU A 98 -6.50 14.93 -10.92
C GLU A 98 -5.16 14.21 -10.74
N THR A 99 -4.11 14.98 -10.42
CA THR A 99 -2.79 14.42 -10.10
C THR A 99 -2.84 13.54 -8.85
N LEU A 100 -3.55 13.98 -7.81
CA LEU A 100 -3.73 13.20 -6.58
C LEU A 100 -4.40 11.85 -6.87
N ALA A 101 -5.47 11.82 -7.66
CA ALA A 101 -6.14 10.58 -8.02
C ALA A 101 -5.20 9.62 -8.77
N THR A 102 -4.40 10.13 -9.69
CA THR A 102 -3.39 9.35 -10.43
C THR A 102 -2.33 8.77 -9.48
N ARG A 103 -1.76 9.59 -8.58
CA ARG A 103 -0.73 9.15 -7.64
C ARG A 103 -1.24 8.12 -6.63
N VAL A 104 -2.48 8.27 -6.17
CA VAL A 104 -3.10 7.28 -5.30
C VAL A 104 -3.32 5.95 -6.03
N ALA A 105 -3.76 5.98 -7.29
CA ALA A 105 -3.91 4.78 -8.10
C ALA A 105 -2.55 4.07 -8.33
N GLU A 106 -1.49 4.84 -8.63
CA GLU A 106 -0.11 4.31 -8.76
C GLU A 106 0.37 3.67 -7.46
N LEU A 107 0.13 4.31 -6.32
CA LEU A 107 0.50 3.76 -5.00
C LEU A 107 -0.23 2.45 -4.73
N HIS A 108 -1.54 2.39 -4.97
CA HIS A 108 -2.31 1.15 -4.79
C HIS A 108 -1.84 0.02 -5.71
N ALA A 109 -1.52 0.33 -6.97
CA ALA A 109 -0.98 -0.66 -7.91
C ALA A 109 0.39 -1.19 -7.44
N LEU A 110 1.25 -0.32 -6.91
CA LEU A 110 2.56 -0.69 -6.40
C LEU A 110 2.47 -1.54 -5.12
N GLN A 111 1.53 -1.21 -4.22
CA GLN A 111 1.35 -1.89 -2.93
C GLN A 111 0.76 -3.30 -3.07
N GLY A 112 -0.09 -3.53 -4.05
CA GLY A 112 -0.64 -4.86 -4.37
C GLY A 112 -1.29 -5.59 -3.19
N GLY A 113 -1.80 -4.88 -2.19
CA GLY A 113 -2.43 -5.45 -0.99
C GLY A 113 -1.49 -5.61 0.23
N GLN A 114 -0.19 -5.37 0.08
CA GLN A 114 0.79 -5.37 1.17
C GLN A 114 1.54 -4.04 1.22
N PRO A 115 0.96 -3.00 1.83
CA PRO A 115 1.60 -1.70 1.91
C PRO A 115 2.83 -1.73 2.82
N MET A 116 3.96 -1.23 2.33
CA MET A 116 5.17 -1.00 3.14
C MET A 116 5.11 0.36 3.84
N VAL A 117 4.49 1.35 3.22
CA VAL A 117 4.26 2.67 3.78
C VAL A 117 2.75 2.89 3.96
N PRO A 118 2.24 2.94 5.20
CA PRO A 118 0.82 3.20 5.42
C PRO A 118 0.50 4.63 5.01
N LEU A 119 -0.44 4.78 4.08
CA LEU A 119 -1.02 6.07 3.77
C LEU A 119 -2.15 6.34 4.77
N GLN A 120 -1.94 7.28 5.69
CA GLN A 120 -3.04 7.82 6.51
C GLN A 120 -3.91 8.70 5.62
N VAL A 121 -4.91 8.09 5.01
CA VAL A 121 -5.87 8.78 4.15
C VAL A 121 -7.03 9.26 5.04
N ASP A 122 -7.25 10.57 5.07
CA ASP A 122 -8.46 11.12 5.70
C ASP A 122 -9.70 10.63 4.93
N GLY A 123 -10.78 10.26 5.62
CA GLY A 123 -11.98 9.69 5.03
C GLY A 123 -12.55 10.46 3.83
N HIS A 124 -12.28 11.76 3.76
CA HIS A 124 -12.72 12.62 2.65
C HIS A 124 -12.02 12.27 1.31
N VAL A 125 -10.72 11.98 1.33
CA VAL A 125 -9.96 11.62 0.11
C VAL A 125 -10.32 10.22 -0.35
N VAL A 126 -10.54 9.30 0.60
CA VAL A 126 -11.06 7.96 0.28
C VAL A 126 -12.43 8.09 -0.39
N ALA A 127 -13.28 8.96 0.10
CA ALA A 127 -14.59 9.24 -0.47
C ALA A 127 -14.51 9.82 -1.89
N GLU A 128 -13.58 10.75 -2.15
CA GLU A 128 -13.35 11.30 -3.50
C GLU A 128 -12.86 10.23 -4.50
N ILE A 129 -11.96 9.37 -4.07
CA ILE A 129 -11.44 8.28 -4.90
C ILE A 129 -12.54 7.26 -5.19
N VAL A 130 -13.32 6.88 -4.16
CA VAL A 130 -14.46 5.96 -4.33
C VAL A 130 -15.52 6.58 -5.22
N ALA A 131 -15.83 7.87 -5.06
CA ALA A 131 -16.76 8.58 -5.92
C ALA A 131 -16.30 8.59 -7.38
N SER A 132 -15.00 8.78 -7.63
CA SER A 132 -14.45 8.74 -8.99
C SER A 132 -14.51 7.34 -9.63
N TRP A 133 -14.37 6.29 -8.84
CA TRP A 133 -14.43 4.91 -9.33
C TRP A 133 -15.85 4.36 -9.48
N THR A 134 -16.75 4.80 -8.61
CA THR A 134 -18.13 4.30 -8.58
C THR A 134 -19.12 5.21 -9.28
N GLY A 135 -18.74 6.45 -9.57
CA GLY A 135 -19.64 7.48 -10.11
C GLY A 135 -20.67 8.00 -9.08
N ILE A 136 -20.54 7.65 -7.80
CA ILE A 136 -21.46 8.08 -6.74
C ILE A 136 -21.01 9.43 -6.19
N PRO A 137 -21.86 10.48 -6.17
CA PRO A 137 -21.50 11.80 -5.66
C PRO A 137 -21.18 11.79 -4.16
N LEU A 138 -20.09 12.47 -3.76
CA LEU A 138 -19.59 12.58 -2.39
C LEU A 138 -20.60 13.03 -1.32
N GLY A 139 -21.60 13.82 -1.71
CA GLY A 139 -22.57 14.39 -0.79
C GLY A 139 -23.56 13.39 -0.17
N ARG A 140 -23.53 12.13 -0.58
CA ARG A 140 -24.49 11.09 -0.15
C ARG A 140 -23.86 9.96 0.67
N MET A 141 -22.53 9.94 0.85
CA MET A 141 -21.86 8.87 1.61
C MET A 141 -21.49 9.35 3.02
N VAL A 142 -21.99 8.67 4.03
CA VAL A 142 -21.58 8.89 5.42
C VAL A 142 -20.20 8.26 5.64
N LYS A 143 -19.33 8.95 6.38
CA LYS A 143 -17.91 8.62 6.58
C LYS A 143 -17.67 7.16 7.04
N ASP A 144 -18.55 6.64 7.87
CA ASP A 144 -18.47 5.28 8.42
C ASP A 144 -18.88 4.20 7.41
N GLU A 145 -19.82 4.51 6.51
CA GLU A 145 -20.27 3.58 5.47
C GLU A 145 -19.22 3.36 4.41
N ILE A 146 -18.47 4.42 4.06
CA ILE A 146 -17.35 4.34 3.10
C ILE A 146 -16.26 3.40 3.61
N GLN A 147 -15.84 3.55 4.86
CA GLN A 147 -14.83 2.67 5.46
C GLN A 147 -15.32 1.23 5.55
N THR A 148 -16.58 1.01 5.86
CA THR A 148 -17.20 -0.31 5.93
C THR A 148 -17.21 -0.98 4.55
N VAL A 149 -17.56 -0.25 3.49
CA VAL A 149 -17.60 -0.77 2.11
C VAL A 149 -16.19 -1.07 1.58
N LEU A 150 -15.19 -0.22 1.89
CA LEU A 150 -13.79 -0.43 1.47
C LEU A 150 -13.14 -1.61 2.19
N ASN A 151 -13.48 -1.81 3.46
CA ASN A 151 -12.93 -2.90 4.27
C ASN A 151 -13.74 -4.20 4.18
N LEU A 152 -14.88 -4.20 3.48
CA LEU A 152 -15.76 -5.37 3.39
C LEU A 152 -15.05 -6.55 2.71
N GLN A 153 -14.37 -6.33 1.59
CA GLN A 153 -13.68 -7.38 0.85
C GLN A 153 -12.52 -8.01 1.63
N PRO A 154 -11.55 -7.24 2.20
CA PRO A 154 -10.49 -7.82 3.03
C PRO A 154 -11.01 -8.44 4.33
N LEU A 155 -12.07 -7.90 4.94
CA LEU A 155 -12.68 -8.48 6.15
C LEU A 155 -13.38 -9.82 5.86
N LEU A 156 -14.04 -9.94 4.72
CA LEU A 156 -14.67 -11.18 4.27
C LEU A 156 -13.62 -12.21 3.86
N SER A 157 -12.58 -11.81 3.14
CA SER A 157 -11.47 -12.70 2.74
C SER A 157 -10.69 -13.25 3.93
N ALA A 158 -10.54 -12.47 5.01
CA ALA A 158 -9.89 -12.92 6.24
C ALA A 158 -10.71 -13.95 7.03
N ARG A 159 -12.04 -13.99 6.84
CA ARG A 159 -12.95 -14.90 7.56
C ARG A 159 -13.36 -16.14 6.75
N VAL A 160 -13.26 -16.11 5.43
CA VAL A 160 -13.72 -17.18 4.54
C VAL A 160 -12.60 -17.60 3.62
N ILE A 161 -11.88 -18.64 3.99
CA ILE A 161 -10.80 -19.22 3.19
C ILE A 161 -11.41 -19.97 2.00
N GLY A 162 -11.09 -19.57 0.78
CA GLY A 162 -11.34 -20.35 -0.44
C GLY A 162 -12.59 -20.02 -1.24
N GLN A 163 -13.26 -18.87 -1.02
CA GLN A 163 -14.45 -18.47 -1.80
C GLN A 163 -14.36 -17.03 -2.35
N ASP A 164 -13.24 -16.66 -2.93
CA ASP A 164 -12.99 -15.29 -3.43
C ASP A 164 -14.04 -14.81 -4.43
N HIS A 165 -14.50 -15.67 -5.36
CA HIS A 165 -15.56 -15.34 -6.31
C HIS A 165 -16.93 -15.06 -5.67
N ALA A 166 -17.29 -15.80 -4.62
CA ALA A 166 -18.54 -15.59 -3.89
C ALA A 166 -18.49 -14.29 -3.07
N LEU A 167 -17.32 -13.97 -2.51
CA LEU A 167 -17.07 -12.75 -1.75
C LEU A 167 -17.14 -11.50 -2.64
N ASP A 168 -16.58 -11.56 -3.84
CA ASP A 168 -16.68 -10.48 -4.84
C ASP A 168 -18.13 -10.23 -5.26
N ALA A 169 -18.91 -11.29 -5.49
CA ALA A 169 -20.33 -11.17 -5.83
C ALA A 169 -21.16 -10.57 -4.70
N ILE A 170 -20.90 -10.95 -3.43
CA ILE A 170 -21.56 -10.40 -2.25
C ILE A 170 -21.17 -8.94 -2.05
N ALA A 171 -19.88 -8.60 -2.13
CA ALA A 171 -19.40 -7.24 -1.99
C ALA A 171 -19.99 -6.31 -3.06
N GLN A 172 -20.11 -6.80 -4.31
CA GLN A 172 -20.71 -6.05 -5.39
C GLN A 172 -22.23 -5.86 -5.17
N ARG A 173 -22.92 -6.87 -4.65
CA ARG A 173 -24.36 -6.79 -4.35
C ARG A 173 -24.66 -5.85 -3.19
N VAL A 174 -23.82 -5.84 -2.16
CA VAL A 174 -23.93 -4.90 -1.03
C VAL A 174 -23.68 -3.45 -1.51
N ARG A 175 -22.67 -3.24 -2.35
CA ARG A 175 -22.42 -1.92 -2.97
C ARG A 175 -23.62 -1.43 -3.78
N THR A 176 -24.22 -2.30 -4.57
CA THR A 176 -25.42 -1.99 -5.38
C THR A 176 -26.62 -1.70 -4.50
N ALA A 177 -26.83 -2.46 -3.42
CA ALA A 177 -27.94 -2.27 -2.49
C ALA A 177 -27.78 -0.96 -1.71
N THR A 178 -26.56 -0.62 -1.26
CA THR A 178 -26.27 0.65 -0.57
C THR A 178 -26.48 1.84 -1.52
N ALA A 179 -26.09 1.71 -2.80
CA ALA A 179 -26.32 2.73 -3.81
C ALA A 179 -27.81 2.91 -4.17
N ASN A 180 -28.64 1.86 -4.10
CA ASN A 180 -30.06 1.92 -4.40
C ASN A 180 -30.95 2.33 -3.22
N LEU A 181 -30.45 2.21 -1.98
CA LEU A 181 -31.19 2.65 -0.78
C LEU A 181 -31.27 4.18 -0.65
N GLU A 182 -30.52 4.91 -1.46
CA GLU A 182 -30.46 6.37 -1.45
C GLU A 182 -31.25 7.03 -2.61
N ASP A 183 -32.09 6.31 -3.33
CA ASP A 183 -32.99 6.90 -4.32
C ASP A 183 -34.27 7.41 -3.63
N PRO A 184 -34.44 8.74 -3.42
CA PRO A 184 -35.58 9.30 -2.67
C PRO A 184 -36.90 9.32 -3.45
N ASN A 185 -36.94 8.67 -4.64
CA ASN A 185 -38.09 8.66 -5.55
C ASN A 185 -38.71 7.28 -5.78
N LYS A 186 -38.47 6.34 -4.86
CA LYS A 186 -39.27 5.11 -4.86
C LYS A 186 -39.88 4.83 -3.51
#